data_2cc9dc0137f43cc4e96019568054251c
#
_entry.id   2cc9dc0137f43cc4e96019568054251c
#
_cell.length_a   1.000
_cell.length_b   1.000
_cell.length_c   1.000
_cell.angle_alpha   90.00
_cell.angle_beta   90.00
_cell.angle_gamma   90.00
#
_symmetry.space_group_name_H-M   'P 1'
#
loop_
_entity.id
_entity.type
_entity.pdbx_description
1 polymer ?
#
loop_
_entity_poly.entity_id
_entity_poly.type
_entity_poly.pdbx_seq_one_letter_code
_entity_poly.pdbx_strand_id
1 'polypeptide(L)'
;MKIDKLNLDGKKSSIEVLDKIFSAKINNKLVNSVLYKTNANYKGRHAKTKQQNEVAGPTSKIYAQKGTGNARHASRKAPIFVGGGVAHGPKGELSYKKRKLNKNEKKSSIKSLVTEKIQNKNLLVFSDFSSEIKKTKEMNNIIKKFEITNSLIILDKLSKEKIEKSIRNIPNIKVTDINHFSAFDIVKFKKIVFTESSVK
;
A
#
# COMPACT_ATOMS: atom_id res chain seq x y z
N MET A 1 27.56 -9.40 1.58
CA MET A 1 27.72 -8.26 0.64
C MET A 1 28.04 -7.00 1.44
N LYS A 2 28.92 -6.11 0.92
CA LYS A 2 29.21 -4.83 1.59
C LYS A 2 28.42 -3.71 0.89
N ILE A 3 27.80 -2.85 1.67
CA ILE A 3 27.04 -1.69 1.18
C ILE A 3 27.60 -0.44 1.85
N ASP A 4 27.67 0.66 1.11
CA ASP A 4 28.13 1.94 1.64
C ASP A 4 27.11 2.52 2.62
N LYS A 5 27.58 2.81 3.83
CA LYS A 5 26.83 3.54 4.87
C LYS A 5 27.29 4.97 4.91
N LEU A 6 26.34 5.90 4.99
CA LEU A 6 26.55 7.33 5.09
C LEU A 6 26.26 7.81 6.51
N ASN A 7 27.18 8.54 7.11
CA ASN A 7 26.90 9.28 8.33
C ASN A 7 26.18 10.60 7.98
N LEU A 8 25.47 11.18 8.93
CA LEU A 8 24.78 12.46 8.76
C LEU A 8 25.75 13.60 8.35
N ASP A 9 27.03 13.48 8.71
CA ASP A 9 28.11 14.40 8.32
C ASP A 9 28.59 14.20 6.88
N GLY A 10 28.24 13.08 6.22
CA GLY A 10 28.64 12.73 4.86
C GLY A 10 29.86 11.80 4.77
N LYS A 11 30.42 11.34 5.90
CA LYS A 11 31.50 10.34 5.89
C LYS A 11 30.94 8.98 5.46
N LYS A 12 31.68 8.30 4.57
CA LYS A 12 31.34 6.97 4.08
C LYS A 12 32.02 5.90 4.95
N SER A 13 31.29 4.87 5.30
CA SER A 13 31.77 3.65 5.91
C SER A 13 31.06 2.47 5.24
N SER A 14 31.52 1.23 5.44
CA SER A 14 30.87 0.05 4.88
C SER A 14 30.17 -0.76 5.98
N ILE A 15 29.02 -1.34 5.65
CA ILE A 15 28.29 -2.28 6.51
C ILE A 15 28.15 -3.62 5.79
N GLU A 16 28.31 -4.72 6.54
CA GLU A 16 28.06 -6.06 6.02
C GLU A 16 26.58 -6.41 6.16
N VAL A 17 25.98 -6.86 5.06
CA VAL A 17 24.55 -7.23 4.98
C VAL A 17 24.37 -8.66 4.52
N LEU A 18 23.24 -9.26 4.84
CA LEU A 18 22.93 -10.66 4.51
C LEU A 18 22.65 -10.82 3.00
N ASP A 19 23.48 -11.62 2.32
CA ASP A 19 23.33 -11.91 0.88
C ASP A 19 21.97 -12.51 0.52
N LYS A 20 21.38 -13.32 1.42
CA LYS A 20 20.06 -13.94 1.23
C LYS A 20 18.92 -12.93 1.03
N ILE A 21 19.11 -11.68 1.46
CA ILE A 21 18.09 -10.62 1.36
C ILE A 21 18.45 -9.65 0.24
N PHE A 22 19.69 -9.23 0.18
CA PHE A 22 20.16 -8.13 -0.66
C PHE A 22 20.74 -8.57 -2.02
N SER A 23 20.95 -9.89 -2.22
CA SER A 23 21.42 -10.48 -3.49
C SER A 23 20.48 -11.60 -3.97
N ALA A 24 19.16 -11.40 -3.86
CA ALA A 24 18.18 -12.37 -4.26
C ALA A 24 17.94 -12.35 -5.79
N LYS A 25 17.55 -13.49 -6.36
CA LYS A 25 17.15 -13.54 -7.78
C LYS A 25 15.92 -12.67 -8.03
N ILE A 26 16.02 -11.75 -8.99
CA ILE A 26 14.91 -10.88 -9.39
C ILE A 26 13.87 -11.67 -10.16
N ASN A 27 12.61 -11.61 -9.73
CA ASN A 27 11.47 -12.25 -10.38
C ASN A 27 10.35 -11.24 -10.63
N ASN A 28 10.39 -10.62 -11.82
CA ASN A 28 9.43 -9.58 -12.21
C ASN A 28 7.98 -10.09 -12.29
N LYS A 29 7.77 -11.37 -12.69
CA LYS A 29 6.42 -11.95 -12.75
C LYS A 29 5.80 -12.04 -11.36
N LEU A 30 6.57 -12.48 -10.37
CA LEU A 30 6.13 -12.54 -8.98
C LEU A 30 5.85 -11.14 -8.42
N VAL A 31 6.75 -10.19 -8.65
CA VAL A 31 6.61 -8.80 -8.20
C VAL A 31 5.32 -8.20 -8.76
N ASN A 32 5.08 -8.31 -10.06
CA ASN A 32 3.87 -7.80 -10.72
C ASN A 32 2.59 -8.43 -10.16
N SER A 33 2.59 -9.75 -9.92
CA SER A 33 1.46 -10.44 -9.30
C SER A 33 1.15 -9.90 -7.90
N VAL A 34 2.18 -9.69 -7.07
CA VAL A 34 2.02 -9.15 -5.71
C VAL A 34 1.52 -7.71 -5.75
N LEU A 35 2.08 -6.86 -6.62
CA LEU A 35 1.67 -5.48 -6.79
C LEU A 35 0.21 -5.38 -7.24
N TYR A 36 -0.19 -6.20 -8.24
CA TYR A 36 -1.57 -6.23 -8.73
C TYR A 36 -2.56 -6.62 -7.62
N LYS A 37 -2.28 -7.71 -6.89
CA LYS A 37 -3.12 -8.16 -5.78
C LYS A 37 -3.21 -7.12 -4.66
N THR A 38 -2.08 -6.50 -4.31
CA THR A 38 -2.02 -5.45 -3.26
C THR A 38 -2.83 -4.22 -3.67
N ASN A 39 -2.66 -3.75 -4.90
CA ASN A 39 -3.39 -2.58 -5.41
C ASN A 39 -4.89 -2.87 -5.53
N ALA A 40 -5.28 -4.06 -6.02
CA ALA A 40 -6.68 -4.47 -6.08
C ALA A 40 -7.34 -4.53 -4.70
N ASN A 41 -6.61 -5.02 -3.69
CA ASN A 41 -7.09 -5.06 -2.32
C ASN A 41 -7.20 -3.67 -1.67
N TYR A 42 -6.30 -2.74 -2.04
CA TYR A 42 -6.35 -1.36 -1.56
C TYR A 42 -7.51 -0.58 -2.18
N LYS A 43 -7.70 -0.72 -3.49
CA LYS A 43 -8.79 -0.03 -4.20
C LYS A 43 -10.17 -0.53 -3.81
N GLY A 44 -10.31 -1.84 -3.52
CA GLY A 44 -11.61 -2.44 -3.21
C GLY A 44 -12.59 -2.40 -4.39
N ARG A 45 -13.87 -2.54 -4.09
CA ARG A 45 -15.00 -2.34 -5.02
C ARG A 45 -16.04 -1.46 -4.36
N HIS A 46 -16.27 -0.27 -4.91
CA HIS A 46 -17.23 0.70 -4.37
C HIS A 46 -18.58 0.69 -5.10
N ALA A 47 -18.62 0.13 -6.33
CA ALA A 47 -19.86 0.07 -7.10
C ALA A 47 -20.92 -0.75 -6.35
N LYS A 48 -22.07 -0.13 -6.09
CA LYS A 48 -23.22 -0.72 -5.40
C LYS A 48 -24.50 -0.33 -6.11
N THR A 49 -25.36 -1.30 -6.33
CA THR A 49 -26.75 -1.09 -6.80
C THR A 49 -27.73 -1.49 -5.71
N LYS A 50 -28.86 -0.83 -5.67
CA LYS A 50 -29.93 -1.16 -4.72
C LYS A 50 -30.60 -2.47 -5.13
N GLN A 51 -30.67 -3.41 -4.20
CA GLN A 51 -31.49 -4.64 -4.35
C GLN A 51 -32.96 -4.35 -4.06
N GLN A 52 -33.83 -5.29 -4.37
CA GLN A 52 -35.28 -5.16 -4.14
C GLN A 52 -35.64 -4.78 -2.70
N ASN A 53 -34.91 -5.30 -1.72
CA ASN A 53 -35.11 -4.99 -0.30
C ASN A 53 -34.58 -3.60 0.11
N GLU A 54 -33.65 -3.04 -0.65
CA GLU A 54 -33.01 -1.74 -0.37
C GLU A 54 -33.75 -0.56 -1.05
N VAL A 55 -34.66 -0.85 -1.99
CA VAL A 55 -35.46 0.18 -2.66
C VAL A 55 -36.57 0.64 -1.72
N ALA A 56 -36.70 1.97 -1.52
CA ALA A 56 -37.80 2.56 -0.79
C ALA A 56 -39.11 2.45 -1.61
N GLY A 57 -40.20 2.08 -0.98
CA GLY A 57 -41.49 1.95 -1.61
C GLY A 57 -42.40 0.93 -0.90
N PRO A 58 -43.69 0.90 -1.23
CA PRO A 58 -44.65 -0.04 -0.61
C PRO A 58 -44.28 -1.48 -0.89
N THR A 59 -44.45 -2.34 0.13
CA THR A 59 -44.22 -3.79 0.03
C THR A 59 -45.49 -4.54 -0.28
N SER A 60 -46.66 -3.88 -0.22
CA SER A 60 -47.95 -4.47 -0.51
C SER A 60 -48.05 -4.95 -1.96
N LYS A 61 -48.97 -5.90 -2.18
CA LYS A 61 -49.32 -6.39 -3.52
C LYS A 61 -49.96 -5.26 -4.33
N ILE A 62 -49.55 -5.11 -5.60
CA ILE A 62 -49.94 -3.97 -6.45
C ILE A 62 -51.49 -4.03 -6.72
N TYR A 63 -52.04 -5.23 -6.98
CA TYR A 63 -53.43 -5.45 -7.28
C TYR A 63 -53.81 -6.92 -6.94
N ALA A 64 -55.10 -7.25 -7.01
CA ALA A 64 -55.64 -8.56 -6.69
C ALA A 64 -55.05 -9.68 -7.58
N GLN A 65 -55.00 -10.89 -7.06
CA GLN A 65 -54.40 -12.06 -7.72
C GLN A 65 -55.10 -12.44 -9.03
N LYS A 66 -56.41 -12.22 -9.11
CA LYS A 66 -57.32 -12.54 -10.24
C LYS A 66 -58.26 -11.38 -10.51
N GLY A 67 -58.85 -11.31 -11.70
CA GLY A 67 -59.92 -10.36 -12.04
C GLY A 67 -59.39 -9.03 -12.61
N THR A 68 -58.07 -8.82 -12.77
CA THR A 68 -57.51 -7.54 -13.25
C THR A 68 -57.11 -7.55 -14.72
N GLY A 69 -57.08 -8.72 -15.38
CA GLY A 69 -56.59 -8.91 -16.76
C GLY A 69 -55.07 -8.67 -16.94
N ASN A 70 -54.37 -8.29 -15.91
CA ASN A 70 -52.93 -8.00 -15.93
C ASN A 70 -52.08 -9.17 -15.47
N ALA A 71 -50.75 -9.13 -15.78
CA ALA A 71 -49.80 -10.09 -15.27
C ALA A 71 -49.71 -10.03 -13.74
N ARG A 72 -49.52 -11.18 -13.09
CA ARG A 72 -49.46 -11.28 -11.63
C ARG A 72 -48.17 -10.73 -11.07
N HIS A 73 -48.27 -9.67 -10.25
CA HIS A 73 -47.13 -9.04 -9.60
C HIS A 73 -47.37 -8.88 -8.09
N ALA A 74 -46.30 -8.97 -7.31
CA ALA A 74 -46.33 -8.75 -5.87
C ALA A 74 -46.08 -7.29 -5.52
N SER A 75 -44.85 -6.80 -5.70
CA SER A 75 -44.44 -5.46 -5.31
C SER A 75 -43.80 -4.71 -6.48
N ARG A 76 -43.97 -3.39 -6.53
CA ARG A 76 -43.32 -2.47 -7.50
C ARG A 76 -41.79 -2.42 -7.38
N LYS A 77 -41.24 -2.91 -6.27
CA LYS A 77 -39.78 -2.99 -6.05
C LYS A 77 -39.11 -4.08 -6.88
N ALA A 78 -39.86 -4.97 -7.54
CA ALA A 78 -39.29 -6.05 -8.34
C ALA A 78 -38.43 -5.54 -9.49
N PRO A 79 -37.37 -6.28 -9.88
CA PRO A 79 -36.44 -5.85 -10.93
C PRO A 79 -37.05 -5.63 -12.31
N ILE A 80 -38.22 -6.16 -12.56
CA ILE A 80 -38.96 -6.03 -13.82
C ILE A 80 -39.58 -4.63 -14.01
N PHE A 81 -39.71 -3.85 -12.96
CA PHE A 81 -40.28 -2.50 -13.03
C PHE A 81 -39.20 -1.44 -13.11
N VAL A 82 -39.49 -0.37 -13.84
CA VAL A 82 -38.68 0.84 -13.85
C VAL A 82 -38.63 1.42 -12.43
N GLY A 83 -37.42 1.66 -11.92
CA GLY A 83 -37.20 2.09 -10.54
C GLY A 83 -37.18 0.95 -9.50
N GLY A 84 -37.35 -0.30 -9.92
CA GLY A 84 -37.18 -1.47 -9.07
C GLY A 84 -35.71 -1.77 -8.74
N GLY A 85 -35.50 -2.77 -7.88
CA GLY A 85 -34.13 -3.20 -7.50
C GLY A 85 -33.41 -3.90 -8.64
N VAL A 86 -32.07 -3.87 -8.63
CA VAL A 86 -31.25 -4.55 -9.62
C VAL A 86 -30.96 -5.98 -9.16
N ALA A 87 -31.31 -6.98 -10.00
CA ALA A 87 -30.97 -8.37 -9.77
C ALA A 87 -29.48 -8.62 -10.10
N HIS A 88 -28.77 -9.33 -9.22
CA HIS A 88 -27.36 -9.70 -9.39
C HIS A 88 -26.40 -8.53 -9.66
N GLY A 89 -26.77 -7.30 -9.29
CA GLY A 89 -25.93 -6.13 -9.42
C GLY A 89 -24.74 -6.12 -8.44
N PRO A 90 -23.80 -5.20 -8.61
CA PRO A 90 -22.67 -5.05 -7.71
C PRO A 90 -23.14 -4.66 -6.30
N LYS A 91 -22.53 -5.28 -5.28
CA LYS A 91 -22.91 -5.10 -3.86
C LYS A 91 -21.94 -4.24 -3.05
N GLY A 92 -20.99 -3.57 -3.71
CA GLY A 92 -20.00 -2.71 -3.04
C GLY A 92 -18.96 -3.50 -2.24
N GLU A 93 -18.40 -2.85 -1.24
CA GLU A 93 -17.32 -3.40 -0.40
C GLU A 93 -17.73 -4.63 0.40
N LEU A 94 -18.99 -4.73 0.82
CA LEU A 94 -19.51 -5.85 1.62
C LEU A 94 -19.34 -7.20 0.94
N SER A 95 -19.38 -7.25 -0.40
CA SER A 95 -19.23 -8.49 -1.17
C SER A 95 -17.84 -8.68 -1.76
N TYR A 96 -16.93 -7.72 -1.55
CA TYR A 96 -15.57 -7.80 -2.09
C TYR A 96 -14.70 -8.74 -1.28
N LYS A 97 -14.31 -9.86 -1.90
CA LYS A 97 -13.34 -10.79 -1.30
C LYS A 97 -11.92 -10.32 -1.62
N LYS A 98 -11.15 -9.95 -0.58
CA LYS A 98 -9.74 -9.60 -0.73
C LYS A 98 -8.94 -10.75 -1.33
N ARG A 99 -8.08 -10.44 -2.28
CA ARG A 99 -7.19 -11.43 -2.91
C ARG A 99 -6.13 -11.88 -1.92
N LYS A 100 -6.05 -13.18 -1.66
CA LYS A 100 -5.07 -13.76 -0.75
C LYS A 100 -3.66 -13.62 -1.32
N LEU A 101 -2.74 -13.16 -0.49
CA LEU A 101 -1.31 -13.11 -0.76
C LEU A 101 -0.58 -14.03 0.21
N ASN A 102 0.23 -14.93 -0.30
CA ASN A 102 1.05 -15.81 0.53
C ASN A 102 2.18 -15.02 1.19
N LYS A 103 2.52 -15.37 2.43
CA LYS A 103 3.62 -14.72 3.18
C LYS A 103 4.95 -14.83 2.43
N ASN A 104 5.24 -15.99 1.83
CA ASN A 104 6.47 -16.22 1.07
C ASN A 104 6.53 -15.40 -0.23
N GLU A 105 5.38 -15.24 -0.95
CA GLU A 105 5.30 -14.38 -2.14
C GLU A 105 5.63 -12.93 -1.78
N LYS A 106 5.07 -12.42 -0.68
CA LYS A 106 5.37 -11.06 -0.20
C LYS A 106 6.86 -10.89 0.13
N LYS A 107 7.43 -11.81 0.91
CA LYS A 107 8.86 -11.76 1.29
C LYS A 107 9.77 -11.83 0.07
N SER A 108 9.49 -12.75 -0.87
CA SER A 108 10.30 -12.91 -2.09
C SER A 108 10.19 -11.70 -3.00
N SER A 109 9.02 -11.07 -3.13
CA SER A 109 8.86 -9.85 -3.92
C SER A 109 9.64 -8.67 -3.34
N ILE A 110 9.62 -8.50 -2.01
CA ILE A 110 10.40 -7.46 -1.33
C ILE A 110 11.89 -7.67 -1.56
N LYS A 111 12.40 -8.91 -1.39
CA LYS A 111 13.81 -9.23 -1.64
C LYS A 111 14.22 -8.91 -3.09
N SER A 112 13.41 -9.31 -4.07
CA SER A 112 13.67 -9.01 -5.48
C SER A 112 13.74 -7.50 -5.75
N LEU A 113 12.82 -6.72 -5.19
CA LEU A 113 12.79 -5.27 -5.35
C LEU A 113 13.96 -4.56 -4.65
N VAL A 114 14.33 -5.00 -3.45
CA VAL A 114 15.50 -4.45 -2.74
C VAL A 114 16.78 -4.72 -3.54
N THR A 115 16.95 -5.93 -4.06
CA THR A 115 18.11 -6.28 -4.92
C THR A 115 18.14 -5.40 -6.17
N GLU A 116 16.98 -5.17 -6.82
CA GLU A 116 16.89 -4.29 -7.98
C GLU A 116 17.29 -2.85 -7.64
N LYS A 117 16.86 -2.33 -6.48
CA LYS A 117 17.26 -0.99 -6.02
C LYS A 117 18.77 -0.88 -5.76
N ILE A 118 19.41 -1.94 -5.26
CA ILE A 118 20.87 -1.98 -5.10
C ILE A 118 21.56 -1.93 -6.46
N GLN A 119 21.14 -2.78 -7.42
CA GLN A 119 21.72 -2.80 -8.76
C GLN A 119 21.64 -1.44 -9.44
N ASN A 120 20.53 -0.73 -9.23
CA ASN A 120 20.29 0.61 -9.77
C ASN A 120 20.94 1.74 -8.93
N LYS A 121 21.73 1.42 -7.89
CA LYS A 121 22.36 2.39 -6.97
C LYS A 121 21.35 3.35 -6.29
N ASN A 122 20.13 2.89 -6.10
CA ASN A 122 19.05 3.64 -5.48
C ASN A 122 18.77 3.26 -4.02
N LEU A 123 19.68 2.50 -3.40
CA LEU A 123 19.61 2.15 -1.98
C LEU A 123 20.73 2.88 -1.23
N LEU A 124 20.35 3.53 -0.13
CA LEU A 124 21.26 4.23 0.78
C LEU A 124 21.07 3.67 2.19
N VAL A 125 22.16 3.57 2.93
CA VAL A 125 22.12 3.20 4.35
C VAL A 125 22.69 4.36 5.16
N PHE A 126 21.92 4.84 6.14
CA PHE A 126 22.37 5.86 7.09
C PHE A 126 22.73 5.27 8.44
N SER A 127 23.61 5.96 9.16
CA SER A 127 23.77 5.73 10.59
C SER A 127 22.47 6.06 11.33
N ASP A 128 22.24 5.42 12.45
CA ASP A 128 21.05 5.67 13.27
C ASP A 128 21.02 7.11 13.77
N PHE A 129 19.80 7.65 13.90
CA PHE A 129 19.59 8.99 14.44
C PHE A 129 19.81 8.97 15.95
N SER A 130 20.93 9.52 16.39
CA SER A 130 21.30 9.60 17.81
C SER A 130 20.44 10.58 18.60
N SER A 131 20.09 11.73 17.99
CA SER A 131 19.28 12.79 18.60
C SER A 131 17.91 12.96 17.92
N GLU A 132 16.96 13.53 18.66
CA GLU A 132 15.65 13.89 18.13
C GLU A 132 15.76 15.15 17.26
N ILE A 133 15.28 15.05 16.01
CA ILE A 133 15.21 16.18 15.07
C ILE A 133 13.78 16.74 15.11
N LYS A 134 13.59 17.88 15.80
CA LYS A 134 12.26 18.49 15.97
C LYS A 134 11.85 19.38 14.81
N LYS A 135 12.81 20.06 14.16
CA LYS A 135 12.53 21.05 13.13
C LYS A 135 12.53 20.45 11.74
N THR A 136 11.48 20.74 10.96
CA THR A 136 11.37 20.33 9.56
C THR A 136 12.48 20.94 8.69
N LYS A 137 12.96 22.16 9.02
CA LYS A 137 14.03 22.84 8.30
C LYS A 137 15.35 22.07 8.38
N GLU A 138 15.71 21.54 9.55
CA GLU A 138 16.92 20.74 9.74
C GLU A 138 16.85 19.45 8.93
N MET A 139 15.72 18.77 8.98
CA MET A 139 15.50 17.55 8.20
C MET A 139 15.53 17.80 6.69
N ASN A 140 14.92 18.90 6.23
CA ASN A 140 14.96 19.27 4.83
C ASN A 140 16.38 19.58 4.33
N ASN A 141 17.25 20.16 5.16
CA ASN A 141 18.67 20.38 4.84
C ASN A 141 19.40 19.04 4.66
N ILE A 142 19.14 18.05 5.52
CA ILE A 142 19.71 16.69 5.39
C ILE A 142 19.26 16.06 4.07
N ILE A 143 17.95 16.13 3.77
CA ILE A 143 17.37 15.58 2.55
C ILE A 143 17.99 16.19 1.30
N LYS A 144 18.18 17.52 1.28
CA LYS A 144 18.83 18.23 0.17
C LYS A 144 20.30 17.86 0.04
N LYS A 145 21.04 17.78 1.15
CA LYS A 145 22.46 17.40 1.18
C LYS A 145 22.73 16.05 0.53
N PHE A 146 21.82 15.06 0.73
CA PHE A 146 21.95 13.72 0.18
C PHE A 146 21.10 13.47 -1.06
N GLU A 147 20.46 14.51 -1.63
CA GLU A 147 19.60 14.44 -2.81
C GLU A 147 18.47 13.38 -2.69
N ILE A 148 17.85 13.31 -1.53
CA ILE A 148 16.80 12.32 -1.20
C ILE A 148 15.42 12.90 -1.49
N THR A 149 15.15 13.33 -2.72
CA THR A 149 13.92 14.07 -3.07
C THR A 149 12.68 13.22 -3.24
N ASN A 150 12.83 11.94 -3.60
CA ASN A 150 11.73 10.98 -3.77
C ASN A 150 12.14 9.65 -3.15
N SER A 151 11.83 9.47 -1.86
CA SER A 151 12.39 8.37 -1.11
C SER A 151 11.43 7.74 -0.08
N LEU A 152 11.64 6.44 0.11
CA LEU A 152 11.09 5.67 1.21
C LEU A 152 12.16 5.52 2.29
N ILE A 153 11.90 6.03 3.48
CA ILE A 153 12.80 5.91 4.63
C ILE A 153 12.26 4.82 5.55
N ILE A 154 13.06 3.77 5.72
CA ILE A 154 12.73 2.60 6.54
C ILE A 154 13.57 2.63 7.80
N LEU A 155 12.89 2.68 8.93
CA LEU A 155 13.50 2.90 10.24
C LEU A 155 13.09 1.80 11.22
N ASP A 156 13.88 1.64 12.25
CA ASP A 156 13.43 0.97 13.44
C ASP A 156 12.45 1.86 14.23
N LYS A 157 11.61 1.27 15.06
CA LYS A 157 10.57 1.97 15.82
C LYS A 157 11.12 3.15 16.65
N LEU A 158 12.26 2.95 17.33
CA LEU A 158 12.89 3.98 18.16
C LEU A 158 13.40 5.16 17.33
N SER A 159 14.01 4.89 16.18
CA SER A 159 14.50 5.93 15.26
C SER A 159 13.36 6.68 14.59
N LYS A 160 12.24 5.98 14.31
CA LYS A 160 11.05 6.60 13.74
C LYS A 160 10.44 7.65 14.67
N GLU A 161 10.26 7.35 15.94
CA GLU A 161 9.67 8.27 16.92
C GLU A 161 10.47 9.59 17.01
N LYS A 162 11.80 9.53 16.81
CA LYS A 162 12.70 10.72 16.86
C LYS A 162 12.52 11.68 15.69
N ILE A 163 12.13 11.19 14.51
CA ILE A 163 12.15 12.00 13.28
C ILE A 163 10.82 12.10 12.55
N GLU A 164 9.81 11.31 12.92
CA GLU A 164 8.52 11.24 12.22
C GLU A 164 7.84 12.61 12.12
N LYS A 165 7.83 13.37 13.20
CA LYS A 165 7.20 14.69 13.26
C LYS A 165 7.86 15.70 12.31
N SER A 166 9.19 15.63 12.15
CA SER A 166 9.96 16.54 11.29
C SER A 166 9.87 16.21 9.80
N ILE A 167 9.59 14.94 9.45
CA ILE A 167 9.52 14.48 8.05
C ILE A 167 8.10 14.48 7.50
N ARG A 168 7.08 14.24 8.32
CA ARG A 168 5.70 14.02 7.88
C ARG A 168 5.15 15.08 6.92
N ASN A 169 5.59 16.32 7.06
CA ASN A 169 5.16 17.43 6.21
C ASN A 169 5.97 17.60 4.92
N ILE A 170 7.04 16.83 4.72
CA ILE A 170 7.89 16.98 3.54
C ILE A 170 7.28 16.17 2.38
N PRO A 171 7.01 16.80 1.22
CA PRO A 171 6.43 16.10 0.08
C PRO A 171 7.38 15.05 -0.50
N ASN A 172 6.80 14.03 -1.14
CA ASN A 172 7.52 12.95 -1.82
C ASN A 172 8.44 12.09 -0.94
N ILE A 173 8.27 12.15 0.38
CA ILE A 173 8.98 11.29 1.33
C ILE A 173 7.96 10.54 2.17
N LYS A 174 8.19 9.24 2.34
CA LYS A 174 7.40 8.40 3.24
C LYS A 174 8.32 7.74 4.24
N VAL A 175 7.94 7.81 5.52
CA VAL A 175 8.62 7.11 6.61
C VAL A 175 7.79 5.90 7.01
N THR A 176 8.42 4.76 7.13
CA THR A 176 7.78 3.51 7.54
C THR A 176 8.67 2.71 8.47
N ASP A 177 8.06 1.86 9.28
CA ASP A 177 8.78 0.88 10.10
C ASP A 177 9.20 -0.30 9.23
N ILE A 178 10.23 -1.01 9.68
CA ILE A 178 10.71 -2.24 9.04
C ILE A 178 9.62 -3.31 8.92
N ASN A 179 8.61 -3.33 9.79
CA ASN A 179 7.53 -4.31 9.76
C ASN A 179 6.34 -3.90 8.88
N HIS A 180 6.24 -2.63 8.48
CA HIS A 180 5.05 -2.06 7.85
C HIS A 180 5.24 -1.64 6.38
N PHE A 181 6.46 -1.70 5.83
CA PHE A 181 6.65 -1.36 4.42
C PHE A 181 6.19 -2.48 3.48
N SER A 182 5.73 -2.11 2.32
CA SER A 182 5.20 -3.03 1.32
C SER A 182 6.00 -2.99 0.01
N ALA A 183 5.85 -4.03 -0.82
CA ALA A 183 6.40 -4.04 -2.19
C ALA A 183 5.92 -2.83 -3.01
N PHE A 184 4.68 -2.39 -2.79
CA PHE A 184 4.12 -1.21 -3.46
C PHE A 184 4.88 0.08 -3.08
N ASP A 185 5.23 0.24 -1.80
CA ASP A 185 6.01 1.40 -1.35
C ASP A 185 7.40 1.43 -1.99
N ILE A 186 8.09 0.28 -2.07
CA ILE A 186 9.40 0.19 -2.71
C ILE A 186 9.36 0.63 -4.17
N VAL A 187 8.32 0.24 -4.91
CA VAL A 187 8.19 0.61 -6.34
C VAL A 187 7.80 2.07 -6.50
N LYS A 188 6.94 2.58 -5.62
CA LYS A 188 6.46 3.97 -5.68
C LYS A 188 7.58 5.00 -5.56
N PHE A 189 8.57 4.75 -4.70
CA PHE A 189 9.66 5.67 -4.42
C PHE A 189 10.93 5.32 -5.23
N LYS A 190 11.63 6.36 -5.70
CA LYS A 190 12.86 6.17 -6.49
C LYS A 190 14.01 5.64 -5.63
N LYS A 191 14.29 6.28 -4.50
CA LYS A 191 15.36 5.89 -3.57
C LYS A 191 14.77 5.21 -2.33
N ILE A 192 15.52 4.27 -1.77
CA ILE A 192 15.23 3.65 -0.48
C ILE A 192 16.35 3.98 0.47
N VAL A 193 15.98 4.38 1.67
CA VAL A 193 16.91 4.74 2.74
C VAL A 193 16.65 3.83 3.93
N PHE A 194 17.64 3.08 4.34
CA PHE A 194 17.61 2.29 5.57
C PHE A 194 18.45 2.96 6.65
N THR A 195 18.13 2.74 7.90
CA THR A 195 19.05 2.98 9.02
C THR A 195 19.86 1.74 9.33
N GLU A 196 21.00 1.88 9.98
CA GLU A 196 21.88 0.77 10.34
C GLU A 196 21.13 -0.29 11.16
N SER A 197 20.35 0.12 12.17
CA SER A 197 19.54 -0.75 13.00
C SER A 197 18.45 -1.48 12.21
N SER A 198 17.95 -0.92 11.12
CA SER A 198 16.93 -1.53 10.27
C SER A 198 17.45 -2.55 9.26
N VAL A 199 18.78 -2.62 9.06
CA VAL A 199 19.43 -3.55 8.13
C VAL A 199 19.95 -4.80 8.84
N LYS A 200 20.30 -4.70 10.11
CA LYS A 200 20.73 -5.82 10.97
C LYS A 200 19.53 -6.69 11.36
#